data_729f403b0990a3cd788bef8fab6a1733
#
_entry.id   729f403b0990a3cd788bef8fab6a1733
#
_cell.length_a   1.000
_cell.length_b   1.000
_cell.length_c   1.000
_cell.angle_alpha   90.00
_cell.angle_beta   90.00
_cell.angle_gamma   90.00
#
_symmetry.space_group_name_H-M   'P 1'
#
loop_
_entity.id
_entity.type
_entity.pdbx_description
1 polymer ?
#
loop_
_entity_poly.entity_id
_entity_poly.type
_entity_poly.pdbx_seq_one_letter_code
_entity_poly.pdbx_strand_id
1 'polypeptide(L)'
;MYKNKEWLYNKYCNEQLSPKQIGELVGVGAQNIIYRLNKYCIPKRTQLEAIILSHKKADVNLTEKYKEFIIGNILGDGGVYISSSNKSGATAAYAHSNKHLEILNYLTSKMKHIGFEQCGRIRKYIHRINKATYYCYWTRNYKEFLWFRNYMYKDGKKIIPRDLEFAPEVCLQWYLGDGSLSFSGHTPYVRICTEGFPIDDVIYAVDKFTKMGLDAVRQPSGNTIRFVNGKSIDSLEYTGGCPEEIKDIYGYKFDLNRKGVIHAGL
;
A
#
# COMPACT_ATOMS: atom_id res chain seq x y z
N MET A 1 31.57 -30.11 12.09
CA MET A 1 30.45 -29.71 11.21
C MET A 1 30.83 -28.55 10.30
N TYR A 2 30.92 -27.29 10.75
CA TYR A 2 31.18 -26.13 9.87
C TYR A 2 32.58 -26.07 9.23
N LYS A 3 33.51 -26.94 9.62
CA LYS A 3 34.82 -27.13 8.98
C LYS A 3 34.77 -28.10 7.81
N ASN A 4 33.65 -28.77 7.54
CA ASN A 4 33.42 -29.60 6.36
C ASN A 4 32.80 -28.73 5.25
N LYS A 5 33.40 -28.75 4.05
CA LYS A 5 32.99 -27.93 2.90
C LYS A 5 31.60 -28.30 2.42
N GLU A 6 31.29 -29.58 2.27
CA GLU A 6 30.00 -30.04 1.74
C GLU A 6 28.85 -29.69 2.70
N TRP A 7 29.05 -29.92 4.02
CA TRP A 7 28.08 -29.56 5.03
C TRP A 7 27.80 -28.04 5.02
N LEU A 8 28.86 -27.22 4.95
CA LEU A 8 28.72 -25.76 4.93
C LEU A 8 28.04 -25.28 3.66
N TYR A 9 28.38 -25.88 2.51
CA TYR A 9 27.73 -25.60 1.24
C TYR A 9 26.24 -25.92 1.32
N ASN A 10 25.87 -27.09 1.84
CA ASN A 10 24.47 -27.49 2.00
C ASN A 10 23.68 -26.50 2.87
N LYS A 11 24.23 -26.17 4.05
CA LYS A 11 23.56 -25.21 4.98
C LYS A 11 23.43 -23.82 4.36
N TYR A 12 24.46 -23.36 3.67
CA TYR A 12 24.47 -21.99 3.13
C TYR A 12 23.76 -21.88 1.79
N CYS A 13 24.02 -22.77 0.82
CA CYS A 13 23.47 -22.68 -0.53
C CYS A 13 22.11 -23.36 -0.67
N ASN A 14 21.94 -24.58 -0.18
CA ASN A 14 20.71 -25.36 -0.35
C ASN A 14 19.65 -25.00 0.69
N GLU A 15 20.01 -25.01 1.98
CA GLU A 15 19.10 -24.65 3.06
C GLU A 15 18.95 -23.13 3.26
N GLN A 16 19.77 -22.35 2.53
CA GLN A 16 19.71 -20.88 2.46
C GLN A 16 19.90 -20.17 3.81
N LEU A 17 20.51 -20.83 4.81
CA LEU A 17 20.77 -20.23 6.11
C LEU A 17 21.77 -19.07 5.99
N SER A 18 21.59 -18.04 6.82
CA SER A 18 22.56 -16.93 6.93
C SER A 18 23.79 -17.38 7.72
N PRO A 19 24.96 -16.73 7.56
CA PRO A 19 26.14 -17.02 8.38
C PRO A 19 25.88 -16.92 9.88
N LYS A 20 24.97 -16.04 10.31
CA LYS A 20 24.55 -15.91 11.72
C LYS A 20 23.80 -17.16 12.18
N GLN A 21 22.78 -17.60 11.44
CA GLN A 21 22.01 -18.81 11.75
C GLN A 21 22.90 -20.07 11.77
N ILE A 22 23.82 -20.20 10.79
CA ILE A 22 24.78 -21.32 10.78
C ILE A 22 25.69 -21.24 12.01
N GLY A 23 26.16 -20.05 12.37
CA GLY A 23 26.97 -19.83 13.56
C GLY A 23 26.26 -20.23 14.85
N GLU A 24 24.99 -19.87 14.99
CA GLU A 24 24.13 -20.25 16.11
C GLU A 24 23.96 -21.78 16.21
N LEU A 25 23.78 -22.48 15.07
CA LEU A 25 23.66 -23.94 15.03
C LEU A 25 24.91 -24.70 15.52
N VAL A 26 26.09 -24.08 15.38
CA VAL A 26 27.38 -24.76 15.68
C VAL A 26 28.16 -24.07 16.79
N GLY A 27 27.55 -23.07 17.46
CA GLY A 27 28.14 -22.39 18.62
C GLY A 27 29.32 -21.48 18.28
N VAL A 28 29.36 -20.86 17.07
CA VAL A 28 30.42 -19.94 16.66
C VAL A 28 29.87 -18.61 16.11
N GLY A 29 30.66 -17.56 16.13
CA GLY A 29 30.27 -16.28 15.55
C GLY A 29 30.14 -16.33 14.01
N ALA A 30 29.27 -15.47 13.44
CA ALA A 30 29.05 -15.37 12.02
C ALA A 30 30.34 -15.13 11.20
N GLN A 31 31.31 -14.42 11.76
CA GLN A 31 32.60 -14.15 11.11
C GLN A 31 33.40 -15.42 10.84
N ASN A 32 33.33 -16.42 11.73
CA ASN A 32 33.98 -17.71 11.53
C ASN A 32 33.35 -18.47 10.35
N ILE A 33 32.05 -18.36 10.19
CA ILE A 33 31.34 -18.95 9.04
C ILE A 33 31.72 -18.23 7.74
N ILE A 34 31.73 -16.88 7.73
CA ILE A 34 32.17 -16.08 6.57
C ILE A 34 33.61 -16.42 6.17
N TYR A 35 34.51 -16.54 7.15
CA TYR A 35 35.89 -16.97 6.88
C TYR A 35 35.94 -18.34 6.18
N ARG A 36 35.13 -19.32 6.63
CA ARG A 36 35.09 -20.64 6.04
C ARG A 36 34.47 -20.63 4.64
N LEU A 37 33.42 -19.84 4.39
CA LEU A 37 32.85 -19.67 3.06
C LEU A 37 33.91 -19.17 2.08
N ASN A 38 34.70 -18.16 2.48
CA ASN A 38 35.82 -17.65 1.68
C ASN A 38 36.88 -18.72 1.44
N LYS A 39 37.34 -19.40 2.53
CA LYS A 39 38.37 -20.45 2.45
C LYS A 39 38.01 -21.59 1.51
N TYR A 40 36.72 -21.93 1.41
CA TYR A 40 36.22 -23.01 0.57
C TYR A 40 35.76 -22.54 -0.81
N CYS A 41 35.95 -21.24 -1.12
CA CYS A 41 35.49 -20.62 -2.37
C CYS A 41 33.97 -20.86 -2.62
N ILE A 42 33.16 -20.88 -1.53
CA ILE A 42 31.71 -20.96 -1.65
C ILE A 42 31.21 -19.55 -2.02
N PRO A 43 30.48 -19.38 -3.14
CA PRO A 43 29.97 -18.08 -3.58
C PRO A 43 29.09 -17.45 -2.49
N LYS A 44 29.46 -16.25 -2.08
CA LYS A 44 28.63 -15.50 -1.12
C LYS A 44 27.47 -14.84 -1.84
N ARG A 45 26.31 -14.90 -1.21
CA ARG A 45 25.15 -14.16 -1.65
C ARG A 45 25.47 -12.66 -1.70
N THR A 46 25.00 -12.00 -2.73
CA THR A 46 24.96 -10.54 -2.79
C THR A 46 24.10 -9.99 -1.65
N GLN A 47 24.30 -8.73 -1.31
CA GLN A 47 23.45 -8.05 -0.31
C GLN A 47 21.96 -8.15 -0.69
N LEU A 48 21.67 -8.08 -1.98
CA LEU A 48 20.33 -8.21 -2.54
C LEU A 48 19.72 -9.60 -2.27
N GLU A 49 20.43 -10.67 -2.61
CA GLU A 49 19.98 -12.04 -2.35
C GLU A 49 19.79 -12.31 -0.85
N ALA A 50 20.68 -11.77 -0.01
CA ALA A 50 20.55 -11.88 1.44
C ALA A 50 19.31 -11.15 1.97
N ILE A 51 18.97 -9.98 1.43
CA ILE A 51 17.77 -9.22 1.77
C ILE A 51 16.52 -10.00 1.33
N ILE A 52 16.47 -10.47 0.09
CA ILE A 52 15.36 -11.27 -0.43
C ILE A 52 15.12 -12.50 0.43
N LEU A 53 16.18 -13.22 0.82
CA LEU A 53 16.08 -14.40 1.68
C LEU A 53 15.68 -14.07 3.12
N SER A 54 16.12 -12.95 3.68
CA SER A 54 15.71 -12.53 5.02
C SER A 54 14.23 -12.17 5.10
N HIS A 55 13.62 -11.79 3.98
CA HIS A 55 12.20 -11.47 3.85
C HIS A 55 11.32 -12.68 3.44
N LYS A 56 11.93 -13.85 3.15
CA LYS A 56 11.19 -15.09 2.83
C LYS A 56 10.35 -15.66 3.99
N LYS A 57 10.27 -14.98 5.13
CA LYS A 57 9.62 -15.52 6.34
C LYS A 57 8.11 -15.45 6.36
N ALA A 58 7.48 -14.74 5.45
CA ALA A 58 6.03 -14.78 5.28
C ALA A 58 5.73 -15.17 3.84
N ASP A 59 4.99 -16.25 3.65
CA ASP A 59 4.36 -16.54 2.37
C ASP A 59 3.32 -15.43 2.12
N VAL A 60 3.68 -14.51 1.23
CA VAL A 60 2.78 -13.44 0.83
C VAL A 60 1.72 -14.04 -0.10
N ASN A 61 0.49 -14.11 0.38
CA ASN A 61 -0.65 -14.58 -0.42
C ASN A 61 -1.26 -13.41 -1.19
N LEU A 62 -0.66 -13.04 -2.30
CA LEU A 62 -1.08 -11.91 -3.12
C LEU A 62 -2.12 -12.36 -4.18
N THR A 63 -3.35 -12.62 -3.75
CA THR A 63 -4.49 -12.88 -4.65
C THR A 63 -4.90 -11.60 -5.41
N GLU A 64 -5.68 -11.72 -6.48
CA GLU A 64 -6.18 -10.53 -7.22
C GLU A 64 -6.95 -9.58 -6.31
N LYS A 65 -7.83 -10.09 -5.43
CA LYS A 65 -8.56 -9.27 -4.45
C LYS A 65 -7.61 -8.48 -3.52
N TYR A 66 -6.49 -9.06 -3.13
CA TYR A 66 -5.50 -8.36 -2.30
C TYR A 66 -4.69 -7.33 -3.10
N LYS A 67 -4.45 -7.59 -4.40
CA LYS A 67 -3.87 -6.57 -5.29
C LYS A 67 -4.82 -5.39 -5.45
N GLU A 68 -6.11 -5.63 -5.68
CA GLU A 68 -7.14 -4.60 -5.75
C GLU A 68 -7.17 -3.74 -4.49
N PHE A 69 -7.17 -4.37 -3.31
CA PHE A 69 -7.10 -3.68 -2.01
C PHE A 69 -5.88 -2.75 -1.92
N ILE A 70 -4.68 -3.24 -2.28
CA ILE A 70 -3.45 -2.45 -2.22
C ILE A 70 -3.45 -1.33 -3.26
N ILE A 71 -3.89 -1.61 -4.50
CA ILE A 71 -3.99 -0.62 -5.58
C ILE A 71 -4.92 0.52 -5.18
N GLY A 72 -6.13 0.21 -4.69
CA GLY A 72 -7.08 1.23 -4.25
C GLY A 72 -6.53 2.11 -3.14
N ASN A 73 -5.83 1.51 -2.17
CA ASN A 73 -5.12 2.28 -1.14
C ASN A 73 -3.98 3.15 -1.70
N ILE A 74 -3.26 2.69 -2.74
CA ILE A 74 -2.21 3.51 -3.39
C ILE A 74 -2.84 4.66 -4.18
N LEU A 75 -3.98 4.46 -4.83
CA LEU A 75 -4.71 5.56 -5.49
C LEU A 75 -5.10 6.64 -4.48
N GLY A 76 -5.49 6.25 -3.26
CA GLY A 76 -5.76 7.17 -2.16
C GLY A 76 -4.51 7.54 -1.35
N ASP A 77 -4.62 7.49 -0.02
CA ASP A 77 -3.63 7.97 0.95
C ASP A 77 -2.37 7.09 1.08
N GLY A 78 -2.39 5.85 0.56
CA GLY A 78 -1.27 4.92 0.62
C GLY A 78 -0.15 5.23 -0.37
N GLY A 79 1.04 4.71 -0.12
CA GLY A 79 2.17 4.88 -1.03
C GLY A 79 3.18 3.75 -0.95
N VAL A 80 3.93 3.56 -2.04
CA VAL A 80 5.02 2.58 -2.13
C VAL A 80 6.35 3.28 -2.34
N TYR A 81 7.32 2.96 -1.50
CA TYR A 81 8.60 3.66 -1.40
C TYR A 81 9.77 2.70 -1.51
N ILE A 82 10.74 3.06 -2.35
CA ILE A 82 12.06 2.42 -2.39
C ILE A 82 12.95 3.20 -1.43
N SER A 83 13.53 2.52 -0.43
CA SER A 83 14.42 3.17 0.51
C SER A 83 15.71 3.64 -0.19
N SER A 84 16.16 4.86 0.10
CA SER A 84 17.45 5.38 -0.37
C SER A 84 18.65 4.56 0.12
N SER A 85 18.52 3.88 1.26
CA SER A 85 19.51 2.93 1.77
C SER A 85 19.51 1.59 1.02
N ASN A 86 18.44 1.29 0.27
CA ASN A 86 18.35 0.12 -0.58
C ASN A 86 18.96 0.41 -1.95
N LYS A 87 20.30 0.50 -1.99
CA LYS A 87 21.07 0.80 -3.21
C LYS A 87 20.79 -0.16 -4.38
N SER A 88 20.26 -1.34 -4.10
CA SER A 88 19.92 -2.34 -5.12
C SER A 88 18.55 -2.11 -5.78
N GLY A 89 17.68 -1.29 -5.18
CA GLY A 89 16.31 -1.09 -5.68
C GLY A 89 15.43 -2.34 -5.72
N ALA A 90 15.84 -3.42 -5.06
CA ALA A 90 15.23 -4.74 -5.22
C ALA A 90 14.01 -5.01 -4.35
N THR A 91 13.68 -4.10 -3.46
CA THR A 91 12.51 -4.20 -2.57
C THR A 91 11.95 -2.81 -2.31
N ALA A 92 10.67 -2.77 -1.97
CA ALA A 92 9.98 -1.54 -1.58
C ALA A 92 9.14 -1.80 -0.33
N ALA A 93 8.71 -0.73 0.33
CA ALA A 93 7.79 -0.79 1.46
C ALA A 93 6.51 -0.01 1.12
N TYR A 94 5.39 -0.51 1.61
CA TYR A 94 4.14 0.24 1.62
C TYR A 94 4.06 1.10 2.87
N ALA A 95 3.53 2.31 2.74
CA ALA A 95 3.24 3.20 3.86
C ALA A 95 1.86 3.84 3.72
N HIS A 96 1.27 4.16 4.85
CA HIS A 96 0.00 4.87 4.93
C HIS A 96 -0.01 5.80 6.14
N SER A 97 -0.55 7.00 5.97
CA SER A 97 -0.71 7.96 7.05
C SER A 97 -2.16 8.37 7.19
N ASN A 98 -2.67 8.41 8.43
CA ASN A 98 -4.05 8.81 8.70
C ASN A 98 -4.15 9.55 10.05
N LYS A 99 -5.18 10.40 10.20
CA LYS A 99 -5.51 11.06 11.47
C LYS A 99 -6.09 10.08 12.51
N HIS A 100 -6.70 8.99 12.06
CA HIS A 100 -7.36 7.99 12.88
C HIS A 100 -6.50 6.74 13.00
N LEU A 101 -6.14 6.38 14.23
CA LEU A 101 -5.33 5.20 14.51
C LEU A 101 -6.07 3.91 14.12
N GLU A 102 -7.38 3.91 14.26
CA GLU A 102 -8.28 2.79 13.95
C GLU A 102 -8.18 2.38 12.47
N ILE A 103 -8.07 3.37 11.57
CA ILE A 103 -7.87 3.12 10.13
C ILE A 103 -6.54 2.39 9.88
N LEU A 104 -5.48 2.81 10.58
CA LEU A 104 -4.18 2.13 10.44
C LEU A 104 -4.19 0.73 11.07
N ASN A 105 -4.95 0.52 12.15
CA ASN A 105 -5.13 -0.81 12.74
C ASN A 105 -5.87 -1.75 11.76
N TYR A 106 -6.93 -1.25 11.11
CA TYR A 106 -7.63 -1.97 10.04
C TYR A 106 -6.67 -2.36 8.91
N LEU A 107 -5.92 -1.37 8.37
CA LEU A 107 -4.94 -1.62 7.32
C LEU A 107 -3.85 -2.62 7.74
N THR A 108 -3.32 -2.47 8.95
CA THR A 108 -2.31 -3.38 9.51
C THR A 108 -2.83 -4.81 9.59
N SER A 109 -4.08 -4.99 10.04
CA SER A 109 -4.73 -6.31 10.10
C SER A 109 -4.85 -6.94 8.71
N LYS A 110 -5.34 -6.18 7.71
CA LYS A 110 -5.46 -6.66 6.33
C LYS A 110 -4.09 -7.00 5.73
N MET A 111 -3.08 -6.11 5.89
CA MET A 111 -1.71 -6.35 5.40
C MET A 111 -1.07 -7.59 6.05
N LYS A 112 -1.27 -7.77 7.36
CA LYS A 112 -0.79 -8.96 8.07
C LYS A 112 -1.43 -10.25 7.55
N HIS A 113 -2.74 -10.21 7.25
CA HIS A 113 -3.45 -11.36 6.68
C HIS A 113 -2.94 -11.73 5.28
N ILE A 114 -2.50 -10.76 4.48
CA ILE A 114 -1.84 -10.98 3.19
C ILE A 114 -0.44 -11.60 3.36
N GLY A 115 0.19 -11.41 4.52
CA GLY A 115 1.55 -11.86 4.83
C GLY A 115 2.58 -10.73 4.91
N PHE A 116 2.16 -9.46 4.83
CA PHE A 116 3.07 -8.32 4.98
C PHE A 116 3.24 -7.92 6.45
N GLU A 117 4.46 -8.04 6.95
CA GLU A 117 4.79 -7.65 8.32
C GLU A 117 4.95 -6.13 8.46
N GLN A 118 4.52 -5.62 9.60
CA GLN A 118 4.75 -4.23 9.98
C GLN A 118 6.23 -3.97 10.31
N CYS A 119 6.73 -2.80 9.92
CA CYS A 119 8.06 -2.33 10.27
C CYS A 119 8.02 -1.48 11.55
N GLY A 120 8.41 -2.08 12.66
CA GLY A 120 8.37 -1.42 13.97
C GLY A 120 6.93 -1.18 14.45
N ARG A 121 6.68 -0.03 15.11
CA ARG A 121 5.34 0.37 15.58
C ARG A 121 4.75 1.47 14.73
N ILE A 122 3.43 1.66 14.75
CA ILE A 122 2.77 2.83 14.19
C ILE A 122 3.33 4.07 14.89
N ARG A 123 3.79 5.04 14.09
CA ARG A 123 4.41 6.26 14.60
C ARG A 123 3.39 7.38 14.64
N LYS A 124 3.31 8.07 15.77
CA LYS A 124 2.54 9.32 15.93
C LYS A 124 3.43 10.50 15.58
N TYR A 125 2.93 11.46 14.79
CA TYR A 125 3.63 12.72 14.52
C TYR A 125 2.63 13.88 14.40
N ILE A 126 3.13 15.11 14.56
CA ILE A 126 2.35 16.32 14.40
C ILE A 126 2.70 16.94 13.06
N HIS A 127 1.71 17.17 12.22
CA HIS A 127 1.92 17.77 10.92
C HIS A 127 2.36 19.24 11.06
N ARG A 128 3.42 19.63 10.35
CA ARG A 128 4.08 20.93 10.57
C ARG A 128 3.19 22.12 10.28
N ILE A 129 2.34 22.04 9.26
CA ILE A 129 1.51 23.16 8.79
C ILE A 129 0.22 23.26 9.62
N ASN A 130 -0.63 22.23 9.59
CA ASN A 130 -1.95 22.28 10.20
C ASN A 130 -1.98 21.85 11.68
N LYS A 131 -0.81 21.52 12.28
CA LYS A 131 -0.65 21.10 13.68
C LYS A 131 -1.49 19.89 14.10
N ALA A 132 -2.14 19.21 13.14
CA ALA A 132 -2.94 18.03 13.42
C ALA A 132 -2.04 16.83 13.72
N THR A 133 -2.56 15.94 14.57
CA THR A 133 -1.91 14.65 14.85
C THR A 133 -2.21 13.68 13.73
N TYR A 134 -1.17 13.00 13.27
CA TYR A 134 -1.25 11.90 12.33
C TYR A 134 -0.53 10.68 12.88
N TYR A 135 -0.95 9.53 12.38
CA TYR A 135 -0.30 8.25 12.60
C TYR A 135 0.25 7.74 11.28
N CYS A 136 1.38 7.02 11.29
CA CYS A 136 2.01 6.49 10.09
C CYS A 136 2.36 5.02 10.30
N TYR A 137 1.87 4.20 9.39
CA TYR A 137 2.14 2.77 9.27
C TYR A 137 3.14 2.52 8.15
N TRP A 138 4.06 1.58 8.37
CA TRP A 138 5.00 1.08 7.36
C TRP A 138 5.05 -0.43 7.40
N THR A 139 5.09 -1.07 6.23
CA THR A 139 5.48 -2.48 6.13
C THR A 139 7.01 -2.61 6.17
N ARG A 140 7.51 -3.82 6.38
CA ARG A 140 8.87 -4.17 5.98
C ARG A 140 9.01 -4.07 4.46
N ASN A 141 10.25 -4.15 3.97
CA ASN A 141 10.53 -4.16 2.54
C ASN A 141 10.23 -5.54 1.94
N TYR A 142 9.49 -5.58 0.83
CA TYR A 142 9.15 -6.78 0.08
C TYR A 142 9.38 -6.56 -1.42
N LYS A 143 9.77 -7.62 -2.14
CA LYS A 143 9.93 -7.57 -3.60
C LYS A 143 8.58 -7.36 -4.31
N GLU A 144 7.50 -7.87 -3.73
CA GLU A 144 6.14 -7.76 -4.23
C GLU A 144 5.71 -6.29 -4.37
N PHE A 145 6.15 -5.40 -3.48
CA PHE A 145 5.86 -3.98 -3.61
C PHE A 145 6.56 -3.28 -4.78
N LEU A 146 7.61 -3.88 -5.37
CA LEU A 146 8.21 -3.34 -6.58
C LEU A 146 7.26 -3.39 -7.77
N TRP A 147 6.45 -4.46 -7.88
CA TRP A 147 5.44 -4.53 -8.93
C TRP A 147 4.46 -3.35 -8.81
N PHE A 148 3.91 -3.10 -7.61
CA PHE A 148 3.03 -1.94 -7.39
C PHE A 148 3.74 -0.62 -7.65
N ARG A 149 5.02 -0.50 -7.27
CA ARG A 149 5.80 0.72 -7.53
C ARG A 149 5.96 0.97 -9.03
N ASN A 150 6.28 -0.05 -9.80
CA ASN A 150 6.45 0.06 -11.25
C ASN A 150 5.12 0.28 -11.98
N TYR A 151 4.05 -0.33 -11.48
CA TYR A 151 2.71 -0.25 -12.07
C TYR A 151 2.02 1.09 -11.81
N MET A 152 2.12 1.60 -10.58
CA MET A 152 1.37 2.77 -10.10
C MET A 152 2.14 4.09 -10.15
N TYR A 153 3.40 4.08 -10.58
CA TYR A 153 4.24 5.29 -10.58
C TYR A 153 5.03 5.42 -11.86
N LYS A 154 5.11 6.67 -12.36
CA LYS A 154 5.98 7.07 -13.45
C LYS A 154 6.77 8.31 -13.00
N ASP A 155 8.09 8.30 -13.17
CA ASP A 155 8.98 9.41 -12.77
C ASP A 155 8.76 9.88 -11.32
N GLY A 156 8.52 8.90 -10.43
CA GLY A 156 8.29 9.15 -9.00
C GLY A 156 6.89 9.64 -8.63
N LYS A 157 6.04 9.97 -9.58
CA LYS A 157 4.66 10.43 -9.38
C LYS A 157 3.66 9.29 -9.54
N LYS A 158 2.58 9.30 -8.75
CA LYS A 158 1.46 8.37 -8.94
C LYS A 158 0.80 8.59 -10.30
N ILE A 159 0.42 7.49 -10.94
CA ILE A 159 -0.35 7.48 -12.18
C ILE A 159 -1.56 6.57 -12.03
N ILE A 160 -2.54 6.71 -12.92
CA ILE A 160 -3.63 5.73 -13.09
C ILE A 160 -3.29 4.89 -14.33
N PRO A 161 -2.89 3.61 -14.17
CA PRO A 161 -2.55 2.74 -15.29
C PRO A 161 -3.72 2.57 -16.27
N ARG A 162 -3.42 2.52 -17.57
CA ARG A 162 -4.47 2.45 -18.62
C ARG A 162 -5.20 1.11 -18.67
N ASP A 163 -4.58 0.06 -18.16
CA ASP A 163 -5.13 -1.30 -18.05
C ASP A 163 -5.74 -1.59 -16.67
N LEU A 164 -5.73 -0.60 -15.75
CA LEU A 164 -6.30 -0.77 -14.42
C LEU A 164 -7.80 -1.01 -14.49
N GLU A 165 -8.25 -2.14 -13.95
CA GLU A 165 -9.66 -2.39 -13.72
C GLU A 165 -10.15 -1.69 -12.45
N PHE A 166 -11.25 -0.92 -12.59
CA PHE A 166 -11.89 -0.25 -11.46
C PHE A 166 -12.86 -1.21 -10.75
N ALA A 167 -12.29 -2.33 -10.26
CA ALA A 167 -13.05 -3.30 -9.46
C ALA A 167 -13.65 -2.65 -8.20
N PRO A 168 -14.75 -3.20 -7.63
CA PRO A 168 -15.37 -2.63 -6.42
C PRO A 168 -14.40 -2.37 -5.27
N GLU A 169 -13.47 -3.29 -5.01
CA GLU A 169 -12.46 -3.14 -3.96
C GLU A 169 -11.48 -1.99 -4.25
N VAL A 170 -11.03 -1.82 -5.50
CA VAL A 170 -10.18 -0.68 -5.91
C VAL A 170 -10.90 0.63 -5.67
N CYS A 171 -12.17 0.73 -6.10
CA CYS A 171 -12.98 1.92 -5.93
C CYS A 171 -13.27 2.21 -4.46
N LEU A 172 -13.56 1.18 -3.65
CA LEU A 172 -13.79 1.31 -2.22
C LEU A 172 -12.57 1.92 -1.52
N GLN A 173 -11.40 1.32 -1.69
CA GLN A 173 -10.19 1.77 -1.00
C GLN A 173 -9.76 3.17 -1.45
N TRP A 174 -9.91 3.48 -2.75
CA TRP A 174 -9.67 4.84 -3.26
C TRP A 174 -10.64 5.84 -2.65
N TYR A 175 -11.92 5.51 -2.60
CA TYR A 175 -12.95 6.37 -1.99
C TYR A 175 -12.75 6.56 -0.48
N LEU A 176 -12.34 5.53 0.24
CA LEU A 176 -12.02 5.64 1.67
C LEU A 176 -10.89 6.63 1.94
N GLY A 177 -9.84 6.67 1.10
CA GLY A 177 -8.76 7.66 1.17
C GLY A 177 -9.24 9.04 0.72
N ASP A 178 -9.46 9.21 -0.54
CA ASP A 178 -9.62 10.51 -1.22
C ASP A 178 -11.08 10.89 -1.52
N GLY A 179 -12.03 10.03 -1.19
CA GLY A 179 -13.45 10.25 -1.45
C GLY A 179 -14.14 11.11 -0.42
N SER A 180 -15.19 11.82 -0.85
CA SER A 180 -16.09 12.58 0.01
C SER A 180 -17.53 12.52 -0.48
N LEU A 181 -18.46 12.41 0.47
CA LEU A 181 -19.89 12.60 0.26
C LEU A 181 -20.29 13.99 0.75
N SER A 182 -20.90 14.78 -0.10
CA SER A 182 -21.42 16.11 0.19
C SER A 182 -22.83 16.25 -0.34
N PHE A 183 -23.53 17.35 0.03
CA PHE A 183 -24.91 17.58 -0.38
C PHE A 183 -25.05 18.99 -0.98
N SER A 184 -25.87 19.10 -2.03
CA SER A 184 -26.37 20.36 -2.57
C SER A 184 -27.89 20.37 -2.34
N GLY A 185 -28.37 21.08 -1.32
CA GLY A 185 -29.70 20.87 -0.77
C GLY A 185 -29.87 19.43 -0.27
N HIS A 186 -30.81 18.70 -0.84
CA HIS A 186 -31.04 17.28 -0.52
C HIS A 186 -30.34 16.30 -1.48
N THR A 187 -29.65 16.80 -2.51
CA THR A 187 -29.01 15.94 -3.52
C THR A 187 -27.61 15.58 -3.09
N PRO A 188 -27.32 14.27 -2.87
CA PRO A 188 -25.96 13.83 -2.58
C PRO A 188 -25.08 13.92 -3.81
N TYR A 189 -23.83 14.28 -3.61
CA TYR A 189 -22.80 14.16 -4.62
C TYR A 189 -21.49 13.61 -4.06
N VAL A 190 -20.96 12.65 -4.78
CA VAL A 190 -19.70 11.98 -4.46
C VAL A 190 -18.57 12.57 -5.29
N ARG A 191 -17.45 12.84 -4.63
CA ARG A 191 -16.21 13.28 -5.25
C ARG A 191 -15.06 12.39 -4.82
N ILE A 192 -14.06 12.29 -5.70
CA ILE A 192 -12.75 11.70 -5.41
C ILE A 192 -11.71 12.79 -5.70
N CYS A 193 -10.88 13.10 -4.71
CA CYS A 193 -9.77 14.03 -4.85
C CYS A 193 -8.66 13.38 -5.70
N THR A 194 -8.24 14.06 -6.77
CA THR A 194 -7.27 13.54 -7.73
C THR A 194 -6.21 14.59 -8.11
N GLU A 195 -6.01 15.60 -7.26
CA GLU A 195 -5.10 16.73 -7.51
C GLU A 195 -3.66 16.27 -7.76
N GLY A 196 -3.24 15.16 -7.14
CA GLY A 196 -1.90 14.60 -7.28
C GLY A 196 -1.65 13.83 -8.58
N PHE A 197 -2.69 13.58 -9.40
CA PHE A 197 -2.57 12.79 -10.62
C PHE A 197 -2.43 13.70 -11.86
N PRO A 198 -1.76 13.22 -12.93
CA PRO A 198 -1.79 13.88 -14.23
C PRO A 198 -3.22 14.07 -14.74
N ILE A 199 -3.48 15.21 -15.40
CA ILE A 199 -4.82 15.54 -15.92
C ILE A 199 -5.34 14.45 -16.88
N ASP A 200 -4.49 13.93 -17.75
CA ASP A 200 -4.85 12.89 -18.72
C ASP A 200 -5.25 11.56 -18.03
N ASP A 201 -4.69 11.28 -16.87
CA ASP A 201 -5.06 10.09 -16.07
C ASP A 201 -6.44 10.29 -15.43
N VAL A 202 -6.76 11.51 -14.98
CA VAL A 202 -8.08 11.83 -14.43
C VAL A 202 -9.14 11.79 -15.52
N ILE A 203 -8.84 12.30 -16.72
CA ILE A 203 -9.74 12.21 -17.88
C ILE A 203 -10.00 10.76 -18.25
N TYR A 204 -8.96 9.93 -18.27
CA TYR A 204 -9.09 8.49 -18.51
C TYR A 204 -9.98 7.81 -17.46
N ALA A 205 -9.78 8.12 -16.16
CA ALA A 205 -10.60 7.56 -15.10
C ALA A 205 -12.07 7.95 -15.24
N VAL A 206 -12.36 9.20 -15.57
CA VAL A 206 -13.73 9.69 -15.85
C VAL A 206 -14.37 8.92 -17.00
N ASP A 207 -13.65 8.75 -18.13
CA ASP A 207 -14.15 7.97 -19.27
C ASP A 207 -14.44 6.52 -18.89
N LYS A 208 -13.55 5.90 -18.11
CA LYS A 208 -13.73 4.52 -17.64
C LYS A 208 -14.93 4.39 -16.71
N PHE A 209 -15.13 5.27 -15.74
CA PHE A 209 -16.33 5.27 -14.88
C PHE A 209 -17.60 5.45 -15.71
N THR A 210 -17.61 6.38 -16.67
CA THR A 210 -18.76 6.60 -17.54
C THR A 210 -19.12 5.36 -18.38
N LYS A 211 -18.11 4.65 -18.91
CA LYS A 211 -18.29 3.37 -19.62
C LYS A 211 -18.83 2.25 -18.74
N MET A 212 -18.59 2.32 -17.42
CA MET A 212 -19.15 1.41 -16.42
C MET A 212 -20.61 1.76 -16.04
N GLY A 213 -21.19 2.82 -16.61
CA GLY A 213 -22.52 3.34 -16.26
C GLY A 213 -22.54 4.22 -15.01
N LEU A 214 -21.38 4.63 -14.52
CA LEU A 214 -21.20 5.56 -13.42
C LEU A 214 -20.77 6.93 -13.98
N ASP A 215 -21.74 7.68 -14.52
CA ASP A 215 -21.48 8.97 -15.14
C ASP A 215 -20.67 9.87 -14.22
N ALA A 216 -19.50 10.29 -14.70
CA ALA A 216 -18.56 11.09 -13.97
C ALA A 216 -18.06 12.25 -14.83
N VAL A 217 -17.61 13.31 -14.18
CA VAL A 217 -16.97 14.46 -14.84
C VAL A 217 -15.72 14.86 -14.07
N ARG A 218 -14.73 15.34 -14.78
CA ARG A 218 -13.59 16.02 -14.18
C ARG A 218 -13.98 17.47 -13.87
N GLN A 219 -13.80 17.88 -12.61
CA GLN A 219 -13.91 19.28 -12.22
C GLN A 219 -12.54 19.96 -12.40
N PRO A 220 -12.41 20.98 -13.28
CA PRO A 220 -11.14 21.65 -13.52
C PRO A 220 -10.54 22.31 -12.28
N SER A 221 -11.39 22.91 -11.44
CA SER A 221 -10.99 23.43 -10.13
C SER A 221 -10.66 22.26 -9.21
N GLY A 222 -9.39 22.11 -8.82
CA GLY A 222 -8.91 21.05 -7.96
C GLY A 222 -8.70 19.69 -8.64
N ASN A 223 -8.86 19.57 -9.98
CA ASN A 223 -8.63 18.32 -10.73
C ASN A 223 -9.30 17.08 -10.05
N THR A 224 -10.56 17.20 -9.65
CA THR A 224 -11.30 16.15 -8.93
C THR A 224 -12.28 15.41 -9.85
N ILE A 225 -12.59 14.16 -9.55
CA ILE A 225 -13.67 13.39 -10.16
C ILE A 225 -14.95 13.63 -9.38
N ARG A 226 -16.05 13.94 -10.06
CA ARG A 226 -17.40 14.05 -9.49
C ARG A 226 -18.37 13.17 -10.25
N PHE A 227 -19.14 12.35 -9.54
CA PHE A 227 -20.23 11.57 -10.12
C PHE A 227 -21.45 12.47 -10.30
N VAL A 228 -22.10 12.37 -11.46
CA VAL A 228 -23.22 13.23 -11.91
C VAL A 228 -24.42 12.40 -12.33
N ASN A 229 -25.50 13.04 -12.78
CA ASN A 229 -26.70 12.39 -13.30
C ASN A 229 -27.32 11.34 -12.35
N GLY A 230 -27.31 11.63 -11.02
CA GLY A 230 -27.80 10.70 -10.01
C GLY A 230 -26.85 9.53 -9.65
N LYS A 231 -25.71 9.40 -10.33
CA LYS A 231 -24.77 8.28 -10.18
C LYS A 231 -23.93 8.31 -8.91
N SER A 232 -24.10 9.31 -8.04
CA SER A 232 -23.43 9.35 -6.74
C SER A 232 -23.84 8.18 -5.83
N ILE A 233 -25.12 7.82 -5.81
CA ILE A 233 -25.61 6.67 -5.04
C ILE A 233 -25.08 5.37 -5.65
N ASP A 234 -25.26 5.18 -6.96
CA ASP A 234 -24.77 4.00 -7.68
C ASP A 234 -23.27 3.78 -7.47
N SER A 235 -22.48 4.88 -7.43
CA SER A 235 -21.03 4.80 -7.19
C SER A 235 -20.70 4.29 -5.78
N LEU A 236 -21.47 4.65 -4.75
CA LEU A 236 -21.30 4.13 -3.39
C LEU A 236 -21.77 2.67 -3.28
N GLU A 237 -22.89 2.32 -3.91
CA GLU A 237 -23.40 0.95 -3.96
C GLU A 237 -22.41 0.03 -4.68
N TYR A 238 -21.80 0.50 -5.77
CA TYR A 238 -20.77 -0.24 -6.50
C TYR A 238 -19.59 -0.63 -5.61
N THR A 239 -19.20 0.21 -4.64
CA THR A 239 -18.11 -0.09 -3.71
C THR A 239 -18.46 -1.12 -2.65
N GLY A 240 -19.73 -1.47 -2.48
CA GLY A 240 -20.21 -2.38 -1.43
C GLY A 240 -20.35 -1.74 -0.05
N GLY A 241 -20.18 -0.43 0.06
CA GLY A 241 -20.38 0.33 1.31
C GLY A 241 -19.16 0.35 2.25
N CYS A 242 -19.36 0.95 3.42
CA CYS A 242 -18.29 1.09 4.43
C CYS A 242 -17.99 -0.24 5.11
N PRO A 243 -16.70 -0.66 5.19
CA PRO A 243 -16.32 -1.82 6.00
C PRO A 243 -16.75 -1.65 7.47
N GLU A 244 -17.30 -2.70 8.06
CA GLU A 244 -17.84 -2.64 9.43
C GLU A 244 -16.77 -2.27 10.45
N GLU A 245 -15.53 -2.72 10.26
CA GLU A 245 -14.40 -2.48 11.17
C GLU A 245 -14.01 -0.99 11.30
N ILE A 246 -14.42 -0.14 10.33
CA ILE A 246 -14.10 1.30 10.31
C ILE A 246 -15.34 2.18 10.16
N LYS A 247 -16.52 1.61 10.34
CA LYS A 247 -17.80 2.29 10.15
C LYS A 247 -18.00 3.48 11.10
N ASP A 248 -17.56 3.35 12.34
CA ASP A 248 -17.63 4.46 13.32
C ASP A 248 -16.81 5.68 12.89
N ILE A 249 -15.76 5.47 12.08
CA ILE A 249 -14.87 6.54 11.61
C ILE A 249 -15.26 7.05 10.23
N TYR A 250 -15.57 6.14 9.28
CA TYR A 250 -15.82 6.49 7.88
C TYR A 250 -17.25 6.27 7.40
N GLY A 251 -18.15 5.75 8.25
CA GLY A 251 -19.56 5.55 7.90
C GLY A 251 -20.25 6.83 7.40
N TYR A 252 -19.80 8.00 7.88
CA TYR A 252 -20.32 9.29 7.43
C TYR A 252 -20.09 9.55 5.92
N LYS A 253 -19.09 8.91 5.30
CA LYS A 253 -18.84 8.99 3.85
C LYS A 253 -19.91 8.27 3.02
N PHE A 254 -20.69 7.39 3.65
CA PHE A 254 -21.72 6.55 3.02
C PHE A 254 -23.13 6.88 3.52
N ASP A 255 -23.29 7.79 4.48
CA ASP A 255 -24.58 8.17 5.07
C ASP A 255 -25.32 9.14 4.16
N LEU A 256 -26.20 8.60 3.33
CA LEU A 256 -27.09 9.37 2.42
C LEU A 256 -28.15 10.19 3.15
N ASN A 257 -28.40 9.92 4.45
CA ASN A 257 -29.41 10.63 5.27
C ASN A 257 -28.78 11.76 6.08
N ARG A 258 -27.49 11.98 5.97
CA ARG A 258 -26.78 13.02 6.71
C ARG A 258 -27.28 14.40 6.32
N LYS A 259 -28.19 14.97 7.11
CA LYS A 259 -28.60 16.37 6.98
C LYS A 259 -27.35 17.24 7.14
N GLY A 260 -27.12 18.09 6.14
CA GLY A 260 -25.88 18.85 5.98
C GLY A 260 -25.35 19.47 7.27
N VAL A 261 -24.30 18.87 7.79
CA VAL A 261 -23.39 19.57 8.69
C VAL A 261 -22.49 20.40 7.76
N ILE A 262 -22.78 21.69 7.69
CA ILE A 262 -21.87 22.67 7.09
C ILE A 262 -20.56 22.56 7.87
N HIS A 263 -19.57 21.87 7.34
CA HIS A 263 -18.21 22.04 7.81
C HIS A 263 -17.79 23.44 7.40
N ALA A 264 -17.94 24.40 8.33
CA ALA A 264 -17.22 25.67 8.29
C ALA A 264 -15.74 25.32 8.07
N GLY A 265 -15.14 25.91 7.04
CA GLY A 265 -13.81 25.58 6.56
C GLY A 265 -12.74 25.57 7.65
N LEU A 266 -11.80 24.65 7.46
CA LEU A 266 -10.47 24.67 8.04
C LEU A 266 -9.46 24.81 6.91
#